data_e9520a0be89d135266b95f0952cd271d
#
_entry.id   e9520a0be89d135266b95f0952cd271d
#
_cell.length_a   1.000
_cell.length_b   1.000
_cell.length_c   1.000
_cell.angle_alpha   90.00
_cell.angle_beta   90.00
_cell.angle_gamma   90.00
#
_symmetry.space_group_name_H-M   'P 1'
#
loop_
_entity.id
_entity.type
_entity.pdbx_description
1 polymer ?
#
loop_
_entity_poly.entity_id
_entity_poly.type
_entity_poly.pdbx_seq_one_letter_code
_entity_poly.pdbx_strand_id
1 'polypeptide(L)'
;MPKILIIAGDATEDLEFFYPYQRMLEEGYETHVAAPSRKKLHFVTHDFVDGFDTYTEKPGHSWPSDLALSEVDPAGYAALVLPGGRAPEYLRNDPDFARVVTHFFDADKPVAHICHAAVALAPLGVLKGRRTSAYPACAPDVEMAGGIFVDGSAVVDGKVVSARAWNDQPDWMRAFVRVLREEAPVPGR
;
A
#
# COMPACT_ATOMS: atom_id res chain seq x y z
N MET A 1 5.80 20.85 -2.75
CA MET A 1 6.44 19.51 -2.74
C MET A 1 5.45 18.51 -3.28
N PRO A 2 5.90 17.46 -4.01
CA PRO A 2 4.98 16.40 -4.44
C PRO A 2 4.39 15.69 -3.21
N LYS A 3 3.11 15.30 -3.31
CA LYS A 3 2.37 14.69 -2.22
C LYS A 3 2.21 13.19 -2.44
N ILE A 4 2.40 12.42 -1.38
CA ILE A 4 2.15 10.98 -1.36
C ILE A 4 0.90 10.71 -0.53
N LEU A 5 0.00 9.91 -1.05
CA LEU A 5 -1.16 9.41 -0.32
C LEU A 5 -0.86 8.03 0.25
N ILE A 6 -1.11 7.83 1.54
CA ILE A 6 -1.16 6.49 2.15
C ILE A 6 -2.61 6.22 2.53
N ILE A 7 -3.19 5.13 2.04
CA ILE A 7 -4.52 4.70 2.49
C ILE A 7 -4.34 3.62 3.54
N ALA A 8 -4.85 3.88 4.73
CA ALA A 8 -4.78 2.97 5.87
C ALA A 8 -6.14 2.88 6.57
N GLY A 9 -6.27 1.95 7.49
CA GLY A 9 -7.47 1.77 8.31
C GLY A 9 -7.13 1.12 9.64
N ASP A 10 -8.13 0.85 10.47
CA ASP A 10 -7.92 -0.01 11.64
C ASP A 10 -7.41 -1.39 11.20
N ALA A 11 -6.56 -2.00 12.00
CA ALA A 11 -5.87 -3.26 11.72
C ALA A 11 -4.94 -3.22 10.47
N THR A 12 -4.47 -2.04 10.07
CA THR A 12 -3.28 -1.94 9.19
C THR A 12 -2.06 -2.47 9.95
N GLU A 13 -1.18 -3.20 9.26
CA GLU A 13 0.07 -3.66 9.86
C GLU A 13 1.01 -2.50 10.15
N ASP A 14 1.56 -2.47 11.36
CA ASP A 14 2.33 -1.38 11.94
C ASP A 14 3.54 -0.96 11.10
N LEU A 15 4.42 -1.90 10.82
CA LEU A 15 5.66 -1.62 10.08
C LEU A 15 5.38 -1.28 8.63
N GLU A 16 4.35 -1.90 8.02
CA GLU A 16 3.94 -1.62 6.64
C GLU A 16 3.35 -0.22 6.46
N PHE A 17 2.93 0.41 7.57
CA PHE A 17 2.55 1.81 7.60
C PHE A 17 3.73 2.72 7.96
N PHE A 18 4.41 2.50 9.09
CA PHE A 18 5.38 3.46 9.61
C PHE A 18 6.65 3.56 8.77
N TYR A 19 7.13 2.44 8.25
CA TYR A 19 8.35 2.48 7.44
C TYR A 19 8.15 3.31 6.15
N PRO A 20 7.16 3.04 5.29
CA PRO A 20 6.95 3.88 4.12
C PRO A 20 6.57 5.33 4.47
N TYR A 21 5.78 5.57 5.52
CA TYR A 21 5.44 6.92 5.96
C TYR A 21 6.69 7.74 6.27
N GLN A 22 7.57 7.22 7.13
CA GLN A 22 8.81 7.88 7.52
C GLN A 22 9.78 7.98 6.35
N ARG A 23 9.85 6.95 5.52
CA ARG A 23 10.71 6.92 4.34
C ARG A 23 10.33 8.00 3.32
N MET A 24 9.04 8.23 3.11
CA MET A 24 8.59 9.30 2.21
C MET A 24 8.93 10.68 2.77
N LEU A 25 8.77 10.90 4.07
CA LEU A 25 9.20 12.15 4.72
C LEU A 25 10.71 12.36 4.60
N GLU A 26 11.52 11.31 4.81
CA GLU A 26 12.98 11.36 4.66
C GLU A 26 13.40 11.70 3.22
N GLU A 27 12.69 11.20 2.21
CA GLU A 27 12.90 11.54 0.79
C GLU A 27 12.39 12.96 0.45
N GLY A 28 11.70 13.64 1.36
CA GLY A 28 11.25 15.03 1.20
C GLY A 28 9.86 15.18 0.58
N TYR A 29 9.06 14.12 0.55
CA TYR A 29 7.67 14.19 0.13
C TYR A 29 6.77 14.69 1.26
N GLU A 30 5.70 15.40 0.92
CA GLU A 30 4.57 15.64 1.82
C GLU A 30 3.69 14.38 1.83
N THR A 31 3.41 13.82 3.01
CA THR A 31 2.71 12.54 3.11
C THR A 31 1.42 12.71 3.90
N HIS A 32 0.30 12.33 3.29
CA HIS A 32 -1.04 12.36 3.90
C HIS A 32 -1.59 10.96 4.09
N VAL A 33 -2.33 10.77 5.17
CA VAL A 33 -2.98 9.51 5.52
C VAL A 33 -4.49 9.66 5.33
N ALA A 34 -5.08 8.85 4.46
CA ALA A 34 -6.52 8.75 4.29
C ALA A 34 -7.06 7.43 4.84
N ALA A 35 -8.27 7.47 5.38
CA ALA A 35 -9.00 6.34 5.93
C ALA A 35 -10.51 6.47 5.60
N PRO A 36 -11.33 5.44 5.85
CA PRO A 36 -12.78 5.54 5.62
C PRO A 36 -13.45 6.74 6.31
N SER A 37 -12.91 7.16 7.43
CA SER A 37 -13.32 8.40 8.13
C SER A 37 -12.13 9.04 8.82
N ARG A 38 -12.20 10.34 9.11
CA ARG A 38 -11.19 11.01 9.94
C ARG A 38 -11.28 10.50 11.37
N LYS A 39 -10.24 9.80 11.81
CA LYS A 39 -10.18 9.22 13.17
C LYS A 39 -8.75 8.86 13.55
N LYS A 40 -8.58 8.51 14.81
CA LYS A 40 -7.38 7.77 15.26
C LYS A 40 -7.52 6.32 14.83
N LEU A 41 -6.60 5.87 14.00
CA LEU A 41 -6.50 4.48 13.54
C LEU A 41 -5.77 3.63 14.57
N HIS A 42 -6.19 2.39 14.72
CA HIS A 42 -5.56 1.41 15.61
C HIS A 42 -4.94 0.31 14.75
N PHE A 43 -3.62 0.26 14.75
CA PHE A 43 -2.85 -0.69 13.95
C PHE A 43 -2.63 -2.01 14.69
N VAL A 44 -2.11 -2.99 13.97
CA VAL A 44 -1.75 -4.31 14.50
C VAL A 44 -0.30 -4.61 14.18
N THR A 45 0.34 -5.41 15.02
CA THR A 45 1.66 -5.96 14.77
C THR A 45 1.51 -7.42 14.39
N HIS A 46 1.97 -7.78 13.20
CA HIS A 46 2.08 -9.16 12.75
C HIS A 46 3.47 -9.70 13.01
N ASP A 47 3.54 -10.99 13.35
CA ASP A 47 4.79 -11.67 13.62
C ASP A 47 4.75 -13.09 13.08
N PHE A 48 5.91 -13.63 12.67
CA PHE A 48 6.06 -15.00 12.21
C PHE A 48 6.69 -15.82 13.34
N VAL A 49 5.95 -16.81 13.82
CA VAL A 49 6.37 -17.69 14.92
C VAL A 49 6.58 -19.10 14.41
N ASP A 50 7.73 -19.69 14.69
CA ASP A 50 8.06 -21.04 14.29
C ASP A 50 7.00 -22.05 14.75
N GLY A 51 6.56 -22.90 13.82
CA GLY A 51 5.53 -23.91 14.07
C GLY A 51 4.08 -23.37 14.10
N PHE A 52 3.88 -22.11 13.76
CA PHE A 52 2.56 -21.51 13.58
C PHE A 52 2.24 -21.38 12.08
N ASP A 53 1.09 -21.87 11.64
CA ASP A 53 0.78 -21.99 10.20
C ASP A 53 0.52 -20.65 9.49
N THR A 54 0.38 -19.56 10.25
CA THR A 54 0.16 -18.21 9.73
C THR A 54 0.86 -17.17 10.62
N TYR A 55 0.68 -15.89 10.36
CA TYR A 55 1.17 -14.83 11.25
C TYR A 55 0.31 -14.71 12.52
N THR A 56 0.93 -14.31 13.61
CA THR A 56 0.23 -13.88 14.82
C THR A 56 -0.16 -12.41 14.72
N GLU A 57 -1.15 -11.98 15.51
CA GLU A 57 -1.59 -10.58 15.55
C GLU A 57 -1.65 -10.08 16.99
N LYS A 58 -1.10 -8.89 17.20
CA LYS A 58 -1.14 -8.16 18.48
C LYS A 58 -1.56 -6.71 18.23
N PRO A 59 -2.14 -6.00 19.22
CA PRO A 59 -2.32 -4.56 19.12
C PRO A 59 -0.99 -3.85 18.86
N GLY A 60 -0.98 -2.99 17.86
CA GLY A 60 0.15 -2.15 17.49
C GLY A 60 -0.03 -0.71 17.96
N HIS A 61 0.66 0.21 17.29
CA HIS A 61 0.53 1.65 17.53
C HIS A 61 -0.79 2.20 17.01
N SER A 62 -0.96 3.48 17.16
CA SER A 62 -2.09 4.20 16.59
C SER A 62 -1.62 5.47 15.91
N TRP A 63 -2.35 5.90 14.86
CA TRP A 63 -2.02 7.08 14.08
C TRP A 63 -3.29 7.84 13.66
N PRO A 64 -3.31 9.19 13.68
CA PRO A 64 -4.44 9.93 13.17
C PRO A 64 -4.48 9.86 11.63
N SER A 65 -5.67 9.74 11.04
CA SER A 65 -5.87 10.01 9.62
C SER A 65 -6.05 11.51 9.39
N ASP A 66 -5.47 12.01 8.29
CA ASP A 66 -5.57 13.42 7.89
C ASP A 66 -6.89 13.70 7.16
N LEU A 67 -7.39 12.70 6.41
CA LEU A 67 -8.54 12.81 5.51
C LEU A 67 -9.46 11.60 5.63
N ALA A 68 -10.75 11.80 5.42
CA ALA A 68 -11.63 10.73 5.01
C ALA A 68 -11.43 10.42 3.51
N LEU A 69 -11.64 9.17 3.09
CA LEU A 69 -11.53 8.78 1.67
C LEU A 69 -12.45 9.60 0.76
N SER A 70 -13.64 9.98 1.25
CA SER A 70 -14.58 10.83 0.52
C SER A 70 -14.05 12.25 0.25
N GLU A 71 -13.07 12.73 1.04
CA GLU A 71 -12.48 14.06 0.91
C GLU A 71 -11.24 14.08 0.00
N VAL A 72 -10.75 12.90 -0.41
CA VAL A 72 -9.53 12.79 -1.22
C VAL A 72 -9.81 13.21 -2.66
N ASP A 73 -9.11 14.27 -3.12
CA ASP A 73 -8.90 14.52 -4.54
C ASP A 73 -7.61 13.81 -4.99
N PRO A 74 -7.69 12.64 -5.66
CA PRO A 74 -6.51 11.86 -6.02
C PRO A 74 -5.64 12.54 -7.10
N ALA A 75 -6.17 13.52 -7.82
CA ALA A 75 -5.39 14.28 -8.80
C ALA A 75 -4.27 15.08 -8.13
N GLY A 76 -4.48 15.52 -6.89
CA GLY A 76 -3.53 16.30 -6.10
C GLY A 76 -2.33 15.52 -5.55
N TYR A 77 -2.27 14.19 -5.79
CA TYR A 77 -1.20 13.32 -5.28
C TYR A 77 -0.34 12.78 -6.42
N ALA A 78 0.95 12.69 -6.17
CA ALA A 78 1.92 12.17 -7.12
C ALA A 78 1.99 10.64 -7.11
N ALA A 79 1.75 10.02 -5.96
CA ALA A 79 1.80 8.56 -5.82
C ALA A 79 0.92 8.06 -4.66
N LEU A 80 0.69 6.74 -4.65
CA LEU A 80 -0.12 6.02 -3.68
C LEU A 80 0.70 4.93 -2.99
N VAL A 81 0.50 4.77 -1.67
CA VAL A 81 1.02 3.64 -0.89
C VAL A 81 -0.13 2.92 -0.20
N LEU A 82 -0.15 1.60 -0.31
CA LEU A 82 -1.17 0.72 0.27
C LEU A 82 -0.50 -0.31 1.18
N PRO A 83 -0.49 -0.09 2.51
CA PRO A 83 -0.09 -1.09 3.48
C PRO A 83 -1.05 -2.27 3.53
N GLY A 84 -0.62 -3.37 4.13
CA GLY A 84 -1.44 -4.54 4.38
C GLY A 84 -2.06 -4.58 5.78
N GLY A 85 -1.89 -5.71 6.45
CA GLY A 85 -2.67 -6.06 7.62
C GLY A 85 -4.06 -6.53 7.23
N ARG A 86 -5.06 -6.43 8.13
CA ARG A 86 -6.47 -6.79 7.83
C ARG A 86 -7.29 -5.64 7.27
N ALA A 87 -6.76 -4.40 7.28
CA ALA A 87 -7.49 -3.25 6.73
C ALA A 87 -7.96 -3.46 5.27
N PRO A 88 -7.17 -4.05 4.35
CA PRO A 88 -7.62 -4.32 2.99
C PRO A 88 -8.89 -5.16 2.88
N GLU A 89 -9.17 -6.03 3.85
CA GLU A 89 -10.36 -6.91 3.84
C GLU A 89 -11.68 -6.13 3.83
N TYR A 90 -11.75 -4.99 4.48
CA TYR A 90 -12.95 -4.16 4.50
C TYR A 90 -12.83 -2.91 3.62
N LEU A 91 -11.62 -2.36 3.42
CA LEU A 91 -11.38 -1.22 2.53
C LEU A 91 -11.86 -1.50 1.10
N ARG A 92 -11.72 -2.74 0.63
CA ARG A 92 -12.18 -3.17 -0.71
C ARG A 92 -13.68 -2.98 -0.96
N ASN A 93 -14.48 -2.82 0.11
CA ASN A 93 -15.91 -2.61 0.02
C ASN A 93 -16.31 -1.12 0.05
N ASP A 94 -15.34 -0.22 0.25
CA ASP A 94 -15.57 1.22 0.29
C ASP A 94 -15.52 1.79 -1.14
N PRO A 95 -16.62 2.43 -1.63
CA PRO A 95 -16.65 2.99 -2.98
C PRO A 95 -15.65 4.15 -3.17
N ASP A 96 -15.33 4.91 -2.13
CA ASP A 96 -14.34 5.97 -2.20
C ASP A 96 -12.93 5.40 -2.28
N PHE A 97 -12.65 4.27 -1.61
CA PHE A 97 -11.41 3.52 -1.82
C PHE A 97 -11.26 3.13 -3.29
N ALA A 98 -12.29 2.52 -3.87
CA ALA A 98 -12.28 2.12 -5.28
C ALA A 98 -12.02 3.32 -6.20
N ARG A 99 -12.75 4.42 -6.00
CA ARG A 99 -12.59 5.67 -6.77
C ARG A 99 -11.16 6.20 -6.72
N VAL A 100 -10.62 6.31 -5.51
CA VAL A 100 -9.28 6.89 -5.30
C VAL A 100 -8.21 5.99 -5.92
N VAL A 101 -8.22 4.69 -5.60
CA VAL A 101 -7.21 3.74 -6.10
C VAL A 101 -7.25 3.64 -7.62
N THR A 102 -8.42 3.47 -8.21
CA THR A 102 -8.57 3.34 -9.68
C THR A 102 -7.99 4.55 -10.41
N HIS A 103 -8.15 5.76 -9.86
CA HIS A 103 -7.56 6.97 -10.44
C HIS A 103 -6.03 6.87 -10.61
N PHE A 104 -5.31 6.31 -9.62
CA PHE A 104 -3.84 6.19 -9.74
C PHE A 104 -3.43 5.23 -10.84
N PHE A 105 -4.15 4.14 -11.03
CA PHE A 105 -3.89 3.18 -12.10
C PHE A 105 -4.27 3.75 -13.47
N ASP A 106 -5.42 4.42 -13.59
CA ASP A 106 -5.89 5.03 -14.85
C ASP A 106 -5.00 6.19 -15.30
N ALA A 107 -4.48 6.97 -14.34
CA ALA A 107 -3.56 8.07 -14.59
C ALA A 107 -2.09 7.64 -14.70
N ASP A 108 -1.81 6.33 -14.69
CA ASP A 108 -0.46 5.74 -14.71
C ASP A 108 0.49 6.39 -13.70
N LYS A 109 0.01 6.64 -12.48
CA LYS A 109 0.81 7.18 -11.37
C LYS A 109 1.51 6.06 -10.59
N PRO A 110 2.65 6.35 -9.94
CA PRO A 110 3.33 5.38 -9.08
C PRO A 110 2.43 4.85 -7.95
N VAL A 111 2.40 3.52 -7.81
CA VAL A 111 1.68 2.83 -6.73
C VAL A 111 2.61 1.83 -6.05
N ALA A 112 2.71 1.90 -4.73
CA ALA A 112 3.36 0.87 -3.93
C ALA A 112 2.31 0.13 -3.10
N HIS A 113 2.32 -1.21 -3.11
CA HIS A 113 1.44 -2.02 -2.28
C HIS A 113 2.18 -3.22 -1.69
N ILE A 114 1.74 -3.67 -0.53
CA ILE A 114 2.42 -4.76 0.18
C ILE A 114 1.40 -5.68 0.86
N CYS A 115 1.78 -6.94 1.05
CA CYS A 115 1.09 -7.91 1.86
C CYS A 115 -0.37 -8.14 1.39
N HIS A 116 -1.36 -7.96 2.26
CA HIS A 116 -2.77 -8.12 1.96
C HIS A 116 -3.39 -6.97 1.14
N ALA A 117 -2.65 -5.92 0.81
CA ALA A 117 -3.17 -4.86 -0.06
C ALA A 117 -3.68 -5.39 -1.41
N ALA A 118 -3.08 -6.48 -1.92
CA ALA A 118 -3.54 -7.14 -3.15
C ALA A 118 -5.00 -7.61 -3.07
N VAL A 119 -5.49 -8.01 -1.90
CA VAL A 119 -6.89 -8.42 -1.70
C VAL A 119 -7.86 -7.27 -1.97
N ALA A 120 -7.47 -6.03 -1.63
CA ALA A 120 -8.28 -4.85 -1.93
C ALA A 120 -8.17 -4.39 -3.38
N LEU A 121 -7.06 -4.68 -4.05
CA LEU A 121 -6.84 -4.35 -5.46
C LEU A 121 -7.53 -5.34 -6.41
N ALA A 122 -7.66 -6.62 -6.03
CA ALA A 122 -8.21 -7.68 -6.85
C ALA A 122 -9.61 -7.35 -7.44
N PRO A 123 -10.61 -6.90 -6.65
CA PRO A 123 -11.94 -6.59 -7.19
C PRO A 123 -11.98 -5.38 -8.11
N LEU A 124 -10.95 -4.53 -8.12
CA LEU A 124 -10.88 -3.32 -8.94
C LEU A 124 -10.42 -3.61 -10.39
N GLY A 125 -9.97 -4.84 -10.67
CA GLY A 125 -9.48 -5.22 -12.00
C GLY A 125 -8.11 -4.62 -12.37
N VAL A 126 -7.48 -3.87 -11.47
CA VAL A 126 -6.20 -3.16 -11.72
C VAL A 126 -4.99 -4.09 -11.74
N LEU A 127 -5.13 -5.33 -11.29
CA LEU A 127 -4.06 -6.34 -11.29
C LEU A 127 -4.00 -7.13 -12.61
N LYS A 128 -4.99 -7.02 -13.48
CA LYS A 128 -5.07 -7.82 -14.72
C LYS A 128 -3.83 -7.64 -15.60
N GLY A 129 -3.16 -8.76 -15.88
CA GLY A 129 -1.95 -8.81 -16.72
C GLY A 129 -0.68 -8.29 -16.04
N ARG A 130 -0.75 -7.82 -14.77
CA ARG A 130 0.41 -7.28 -14.03
C ARG A 130 1.13 -8.37 -13.24
N ARG A 131 2.45 -8.27 -13.21
CA ARG A 131 3.29 -9.02 -12.29
C ARG A 131 3.19 -8.38 -10.91
N THR A 132 2.78 -9.17 -9.91
CA THR A 132 2.46 -8.66 -8.58
C THR A 132 2.95 -9.59 -7.50
N SER A 133 3.65 -9.05 -6.51
CA SER A 133 3.93 -9.73 -5.25
C SER A 133 2.86 -9.36 -4.21
N ALA A 134 2.60 -10.29 -3.32
CA ALA A 134 1.68 -10.11 -2.19
C ALA A 134 2.08 -11.10 -1.08
N TYR A 135 1.44 -11.01 0.09
CA TYR A 135 1.56 -12.07 1.07
C TYR A 135 1.22 -13.42 0.41
N PRO A 136 2.03 -14.47 0.60
CA PRO A 136 1.90 -15.70 -0.19
C PRO A 136 0.50 -16.34 -0.18
N ALA A 137 -0.23 -16.23 0.92
CA ALA A 137 -1.61 -16.72 0.99
C ALA A 137 -2.60 -15.93 0.12
N CYS A 138 -2.23 -14.74 -0.36
CA CYS A 138 -3.03 -13.90 -1.28
C CYS A 138 -2.73 -14.20 -2.76
N ALA A 139 -1.87 -15.18 -3.07
CA ALA A 139 -1.58 -15.57 -4.45
C ALA A 139 -2.86 -15.90 -5.25
N PRO A 140 -3.84 -16.68 -4.71
CA PRO A 140 -5.10 -16.95 -5.41
C PRO A 140 -5.91 -15.69 -5.73
N ASP A 141 -5.90 -14.66 -4.86
CA ASP A 141 -6.61 -13.40 -5.12
C ASP A 141 -5.99 -12.66 -6.31
N VAL A 142 -4.66 -12.63 -6.40
CA VAL A 142 -3.93 -12.04 -7.53
C VAL A 142 -4.26 -12.77 -8.82
N GLU A 143 -4.19 -14.10 -8.82
CA GLU A 143 -4.41 -14.94 -9.99
C GLU A 143 -5.88 -14.87 -10.47
N MET A 144 -6.85 -14.93 -9.56
CA MET A 144 -8.27 -14.77 -9.88
C MET A 144 -8.59 -13.39 -10.46
N ALA A 145 -7.86 -12.36 -10.05
CA ALA A 145 -7.96 -11.02 -10.63
C ALA A 145 -7.27 -10.90 -12.01
N GLY A 146 -6.70 -11.99 -12.52
CA GLY A 146 -5.98 -12.02 -13.81
C GLY A 146 -4.56 -11.47 -13.73
N GLY A 147 -4.01 -11.28 -12.53
CA GLY A 147 -2.62 -10.93 -12.30
C GLY A 147 -1.68 -12.13 -12.39
N ILE A 148 -0.39 -11.87 -12.42
CA ILE A 148 0.67 -12.87 -12.42
C ILE A 148 1.38 -12.77 -11.06
N PHE A 149 1.10 -13.73 -10.17
CA PHE A 149 1.76 -13.76 -8.87
C PHE A 149 3.25 -14.04 -9.00
N VAL A 150 4.06 -13.25 -8.33
CA VAL A 150 5.53 -13.39 -8.27
C VAL A 150 5.97 -13.37 -6.82
N ASP A 151 6.54 -14.46 -6.35
CA ASP A 151 7.13 -14.54 -5.01
C ASP A 151 8.46 -13.77 -5.00
N GLY A 152 8.42 -12.51 -4.58
CA GLY A 152 9.59 -11.63 -4.59
C GLY A 152 9.51 -10.52 -3.55
N SER A 153 10.66 -10.12 -3.00
CA SER A 153 10.76 -9.06 -1.99
C SER A 153 10.46 -7.66 -2.53
N ALA A 154 10.62 -7.47 -3.85
CA ALA A 154 10.22 -6.26 -4.56
C ALA A 154 9.98 -6.62 -6.04
N VAL A 155 8.73 -6.55 -6.47
CA VAL A 155 8.32 -6.76 -7.86
C VAL A 155 7.91 -5.43 -8.46
N VAL A 156 8.61 -5.02 -9.51
CA VAL A 156 8.33 -3.79 -10.27
C VAL A 156 7.65 -4.18 -11.58
N ASP A 157 6.48 -3.61 -11.83
CA ASP A 157 5.74 -3.72 -13.07
C ASP A 157 5.30 -2.32 -13.53
N GLY A 158 6.06 -1.74 -14.45
CA GLY A 158 5.92 -0.32 -14.79
C GLY A 158 6.14 0.56 -13.56
N LYS A 159 5.13 1.32 -13.18
CA LYS A 159 5.17 2.22 -12.00
C LYS A 159 4.56 1.59 -10.74
N VAL A 160 4.16 0.34 -10.81
CA VAL A 160 3.62 -0.40 -9.65
C VAL A 160 4.74 -1.23 -9.01
N VAL A 161 4.92 -1.06 -7.71
CA VAL A 161 5.93 -1.78 -6.92
C VAL A 161 5.24 -2.53 -5.80
N SER A 162 5.42 -3.85 -5.75
CA SER A 162 4.75 -4.72 -4.79
C SER A 162 5.74 -5.59 -4.01
N ALA A 163 5.36 -6.02 -2.80
CA ALA A 163 6.14 -6.87 -1.91
C ALA A 163 5.25 -7.82 -1.09
N ARG A 164 5.88 -8.81 -0.43
CA ARG A 164 5.17 -9.87 0.29
C ARG A 164 4.70 -9.44 1.67
N ALA A 165 5.61 -8.91 2.49
CA ALA A 165 5.34 -8.59 3.89
C ALA A 165 6.38 -7.60 4.44
N TRP A 166 6.20 -7.16 5.68
CA TRP A 166 7.01 -6.15 6.35
C TRP A 166 8.54 -6.42 6.33
N ASN A 167 8.96 -7.66 6.30
CA ASN A 167 10.39 -8.01 6.21
C ASN A 167 11.03 -7.69 4.85
N ASP A 168 10.22 -7.46 3.81
CA ASP A 168 10.68 -7.09 2.46
C ASP A 168 10.77 -5.56 2.26
N GLN A 169 10.38 -4.76 3.21
CA GLN A 169 10.25 -3.30 3.08
C GLN A 169 11.53 -2.59 2.60
N PRO A 170 12.75 -2.99 2.99
CA PRO A 170 13.95 -2.33 2.49
C PRO A 170 14.10 -2.42 0.96
N ASP A 171 13.80 -3.60 0.39
CA ASP A 171 13.84 -3.80 -1.06
C ASP A 171 12.67 -3.10 -1.76
N TRP A 172 11.47 -3.22 -1.19
CA TRP A 172 10.24 -2.61 -1.68
C TRP A 172 10.38 -1.09 -1.77
N MET A 173 10.76 -0.42 -0.66
CA MET A 173 10.89 1.03 -0.64
C MET A 173 12.07 1.53 -1.46
N ARG A 174 13.18 0.78 -1.55
CA ARG A 174 14.28 1.12 -2.44
C ARG A 174 13.84 1.14 -3.90
N ALA A 175 13.03 0.15 -4.31
CA ALA A 175 12.48 0.09 -5.66
C ALA A 175 11.47 1.22 -5.90
N PHE A 176 10.56 1.47 -4.94
CA PHE A 176 9.56 2.52 -5.07
C PHE A 176 10.17 3.92 -5.14
N VAL A 177 11.19 4.21 -4.31
CA VAL A 177 11.90 5.50 -4.35
C VAL A 177 12.58 5.73 -5.71
N ARG A 178 13.08 4.69 -6.38
CA ARG A 178 13.61 4.83 -7.75
C ARG A 178 12.52 5.30 -8.71
N VAL A 179 11.36 4.65 -8.69
CA VAL A 179 10.20 5.05 -9.51
C VAL A 179 9.78 6.49 -9.20
N LEU A 180 9.71 6.86 -7.93
CA LEU A 180 9.34 8.22 -7.53
C LEU A 180 10.33 9.28 -8.00
N ARG A 181 11.63 9.00 -7.99
CA ARG A 181 12.67 9.94 -8.45
C ARG A 181 12.57 10.22 -9.96
N GLU A 182 12.06 9.26 -10.72
CA GLU A 182 11.84 9.40 -12.16
C GLU A 182 10.51 10.14 -12.46
N GLU A 183 9.44 9.80 -11.74
CA GLU A 183 8.07 10.23 -12.05
C GLU A 183 7.63 11.48 -11.28
N ALA A 184 8.15 11.69 -10.10
CA ALA A 184 7.75 12.80 -9.20
C ALA A 184 8.94 13.30 -8.37
N PRO A 185 10.01 13.78 -9.01
CA PRO A 185 11.21 14.19 -8.30
C PRO A 185 10.95 15.33 -7.31
N VAL A 186 11.59 15.27 -6.15
CA VAL A 186 11.60 16.36 -5.19
C VAL A 186 12.64 17.39 -5.62
N PRO A 187 12.28 18.66 -5.84
CA PRO A 187 13.23 19.68 -6.25
C PRO A 187 14.38 19.84 -5.26
N GLY A 188 15.61 19.76 -5.76
CA GLY A 188 16.83 19.94 -4.96
C GLY A 188 17.34 18.68 -4.25
N ARG A 189 16.81 17.51 -4.56
CA ARG A 189 17.31 16.21 -4.08
C ARG A 189 17.72 15.28 -5.21
#